data_ac0196ab20554adf7628b7f819525a2c
#
_entry.id   ac0196ab20554adf7628b7f819525a2c
#
_cell.length_a   1.000
_cell.length_b   1.000
_cell.length_c   1.000
_cell.angle_alpha   90.00
_cell.angle_beta   90.00
_cell.angle_gamma   90.00
#
_symmetry.space_group_name_H-M   'P 1'
#
loop_
_entity.id
_entity.type
_entity.pdbx_description
1 polymer ?
#
loop_
_entity_poly.entity_id
_entity_poly.type
_entity_poly.pdbx_seq_one_letter_code
_entity_poly.pdbx_strand_id
1 'polypeptide(L)'
;MLDGGFDNEAYHRRMVAILTEWRTGYRTLFAFILMSAGLAGCTVGPDFVAPSQPRETNYIRGEAATVSIQAAGDTRQQIHLGEVLDADWWTRLRSPELDRTVTLALSNNLTLEVARADLLKASEGVNVARAGLLPQLDATGGLIRQQYGAYFLGQEAVTFPIFSAYTGGVDVSYDLDVFGRTRRSIELAAADKDVQQEALRAAQLSIAGAAVLEALQIALTRAQIDVVNIVVGSDQRTLRLVESQRAAGAVSDQDVTTAQSQLDRDRTLLPALRQQLNIAQDALATLVGSSPADWSAPDFSLAGMSLPRDVPLVVPSELIRSRPDIRAAEAQLHAASAEVGIATADLYPRINLSASVAEQGLLAGPAGAAWSLIGGISAPIFHGGALYAGRRAAQDAYQAAFAQYQQTVLTAFRQIADTLHALQNGADAVVAQHQALNSATKALELSREGYIAGNSTVLQVLDAQRLQLLAELSLVQARTERFLQTVNLFVAAGGGLKASPEAE
;
A
#
# COMPACT_ATOMS: atom_id res chain seq x y z
N MET A 1 48.24 -73.35 -35.67
CA MET A 1 49.19 -72.23 -35.84
C MET A 1 48.40 -71.12 -36.58
N LEU A 2 47.83 -70.20 -35.82
CA LEU A 2 47.30 -68.91 -36.32
C LEU A 2 47.85 -67.84 -35.40
N ASP A 3 48.90 -67.22 -35.87
CA ASP A 3 49.61 -66.10 -35.22
C ASP A 3 48.87 -64.83 -35.66
N GLY A 4 48.07 -64.31 -34.83
CA GLY A 4 47.35 -63.05 -35.02
C GLY A 4 48.07 -61.90 -34.30
N GLY A 5 49.08 -61.33 -34.98
CA GLY A 5 49.79 -60.16 -34.47
C GLY A 5 48.89 -58.98 -34.27
N PHE A 6 48.65 -58.63 -33.01
CA PHE A 6 48.02 -57.32 -32.61
C PHE A 6 49.00 -56.22 -33.02
N ASP A 7 48.59 -55.41 -34.00
CA ASP A 7 49.31 -54.22 -34.45
C ASP A 7 49.16 -53.08 -33.38
N ASN A 8 50.11 -53.10 -32.41
CA ASN A 8 50.16 -52.17 -31.28
C ASN A 8 50.48 -50.73 -31.73
N GLU A 9 51.06 -50.55 -32.95
CA GLU A 9 51.33 -49.23 -33.47
C GLU A 9 50.05 -48.51 -34.03
N ALA A 10 49.17 -49.28 -34.64
CA ALA A 10 47.89 -48.73 -35.13
C ALA A 10 46.98 -48.29 -33.95
N TYR A 11 47.01 -49.00 -32.82
CA TYR A 11 46.27 -48.65 -31.61
C TYR A 11 46.82 -47.37 -30.97
N HIS A 12 48.16 -47.26 -30.87
CA HIS A 12 48.83 -46.06 -30.34
C HIS A 12 48.58 -44.81 -31.19
N ARG A 13 48.60 -44.92 -32.51
CA ARG A 13 48.32 -43.79 -33.42
C ARG A 13 46.87 -43.32 -33.31
N ARG A 14 45.90 -44.22 -33.18
CA ARG A 14 44.50 -43.84 -32.93
C ARG A 14 44.27 -43.18 -31.58
N MET A 15 44.92 -43.68 -30.53
CA MET A 15 44.80 -43.06 -29.19
C MET A 15 45.44 -41.66 -29.10
N VAL A 16 46.57 -41.44 -29.78
CA VAL A 16 47.23 -40.12 -29.84
C VAL A 16 46.38 -39.15 -30.68
N ALA A 17 45.72 -39.61 -31.76
CA ALA A 17 44.84 -38.78 -32.55
C ALA A 17 43.59 -38.34 -31.73
N ILE A 18 42.95 -39.26 -31.01
CA ILE A 18 41.82 -38.96 -30.13
C ILE A 18 42.23 -37.98 -29.03
N LEU A 19 43.38 -38.14 -28.41
CA LEU A 19 43.89 -37.27 -27.36
C LEU A 19 44.28 -35.84 -27.87
N THR A 20 44.73 -35.75 -29.14
CA THR A 20 45.00 -34.43 -29.75
C THR A 20 43.73 -33.71 -30.17
N GLU A 21 42.68 -34.41 -30.63
CA GLU A 21 41.37 -33.82 -30.90
C GLU A 21 40.70 -33.34 -29.59
N TRP A 22 40.83 -34.10 -28.49
CA TRP A 22 40.35 -33.66 -27.18
C TRP A 22 41.07 -32.40 -26.66
N ARG A 23 42.39 -32.30 -26.84
CA ARG A 23 43.18 -31.11 -26.42
C ARG A 23 42.83 -29.87 -27.24
N THR A 24 42.50 -30.00 -28.51
CA THR A 24 42.02 -28.85 -29.31
C THR A 24 40.60 -28.49 -28.97
N GLY A 25 39.69 -29.42 -28.66
CA GLY A 25 38.35 -29.20 -28.18
C GLY A 25 38.29 -28.43 -26.84
N TYR A 26 39.16 -28.82 -25.89
CA TYR A 26 39.24 -28.11 -24.60
C TYR A 26 39.77 -26.68 -24.74
N ARG A 27 40.71 -26.42 -25.66
CA ARG A 27 41.24 -25.06 -25.87
C ARG A 27 40.24 -24.14 -26.52
N THR A 28 39.43 -24.62 -27.44
CA THR A 28 38.32 -23.88 -28.06
C THR A 28 37.19 -23.65 -27.08
N LEU A 29 36.83 -24.63 -26.25
CA LEU A 29 35.84 -24.49 -25.19
C LEU A 29 36.29 -23.46 -24.12
N PHE A 30 37.55 -23.47 -23.69
CA PHE A 30 38.14 -22.58 -22.74
C PHE A 30 38.27 -21.12 -23.27
N ALA A 31 38.56 -20.98 -24.59
CA ALA A 31 38.58 -19.72 -25.28
C ALA A 31 37.16 -19.14 -25.40
N PHE A 32 36.13 -19.97 -25.60
CA PHE A 32 34.72 -19.56 -25.60
C PHE A 32 34.24 -19.15 -24.22
N ILE A 33 34.64 -19.84 -23.14
CA ILE A 33 34.33 -19.50 -21.74
C ILE A 33 35.02 -18.19 -21.31
N LEU A 34 36.28 -17.97 -21.71
CA LEU A 34 36.99 -16.71 -21.46
C LEU A 34 36.41 -15.54 -22.27
N MET A 35 35.93 -15.76 -23.46
CA MET A 35 35.26 -14.74 -24.29
C MET A 35 33.87 -14.40 -23.73
N SER A 36 33.17 -15.37 -23.12
CA SER A 36 31.91 -15.14 -22.43
C SER A 36 32.06 -14.39 -21.10
N ALA A 37 33.18 -14.59 -20.39
CA ALA A 37 33.48 -13.86 -19.14
C ALA A 37 33.77 -12.36 -19.37
N GLY A 38 34.26 -11.98 -20.57
CA GLY A 38 34.49 -10.57 -20.94
C GLY A 38 33.22 -9.82 -21.39
N LEU A 39 32.14 -10.51 -21.69
CA LEU A 39 30.84 -9.99 -22.13
C LEU A 39 29.85 -9.74 -20.98
N ALA A 40 30.21 -10.09 -19.75
CA ALA A 40 29.35 -10.06 -18.57
C ALA A 40 29.02 -8.64 -18.03
N GLY A 41 29.34 -7.56 -18.75
CA GLY A 41 29.26 -6.19 -18.22
C GLY A 41 28.33 -5.19 -18.92
N CYS A 42 27.77 -5.48 -20.07
CA CYS A 42 27.01 -4.45 -20.83
C CYS A 42 25.48 -4.66 -20.72
N THR A 43 24.87 -4.14 -19.65
CA THR A 43 23.44 -3.83 -19.68
C THR A 43 23.24 -2.53 -20.42
N VAL A 44 22.37 -2.55 -21.45
CA VAL A 44 22.00 -1.33 -22.17
C VAL A 44 20.83 -0.63 -21.50
N GLY A 45 20.68 0.67 -21.78
CA GLY A 45 19.65 1.52 -21.18
C GLY A 45 20.16 2.29 -19.96
N PRO A 46 19.35 3.19 -19.40
CA PRO A 46 19.72 3.98 -18.25
C PRO A 46 19.75 3.13 -16.97
N ASP A 47 20.71 3.41 -16.09
CA ASP A 47 20.66 2.93 -14.71
C ASP A 47 19.77 3.87 -13.90
N PHE A 48 18.95 3.29 -13.02
CA PHE A 48 18.09 4.10 -12.15
C PHE A 48 18.91 4.93 -11.17
N VAL A 49 18.57 6.20 -11.09
CA VAL A 49 19.09 7.12 -10.07
C VAL A 49 17.91 7.75 -9.35
N ALA A 50 17.85 7.54 -8.03
CA ALA A 50 16.80 8.11 -7.21
C ALA A 50 16.77 9.64 -7.34
N PRO A 51 15.58 10.27 -7.40
CA PRO A 51 15.45 11.72 -7.47
C PRO A 51 16.14 12.42 -6.30
N SER A 52 16.69 13.63 -6.57
CA SER A 52 17.31 14.44 -5.52
C SER A 52 16.28 14.84 -4.46
N GLN A 53 16.71 14.84 -3.20
CA GLN A 53 15.86 15.26 -2.10
C GLN A 53 15.48 16.74 -2.22
N PRO A 54 14.25 17.12 -1.77
CA PRO A 54 13.83 18.53 -1.74
C PRO A 54 14.72 19.33 -0.79
N ARG A 55 14.84 20.60 -1.09
CA ARG A 55 15.68 21.56 -0.32
C ARG A 55 14.91 22.20 0.83
N GLU A 56 13.62 21.99 0.90
CA GLU A 56 12.74 22.54 1.91
C GLU A 56 13.07 21.95 3.28
N THR A 57 13.22 22.85 4.26
CA THR A 57 13.53 22.48 5.65
C THR A 57 12.29 22.51 6.54
N ASN A 58 11.19 23.14 6.11
CA ASN A 58 9.95 23.32 6.85
C ASN A 58 8.75 23.04 5.96
N TYR A 59 7.62 22.68 6.57
CA TYR A 59 6.35 22.41 5.87
C TYR A 59 5.50 23.69 5.66
N ILE A 60 5.65 24.69 6.53
CA ILE A 60 4.93 25.96 6.48
C ILE A 60 5.93 27.11 6.46
N ARG A 61 5.63 28.15 5.70
CA ARG A 61 6.49 29.34 5.56
C ARG A 61 6.60 30.09 6.89
N GLY A 62 7.82 30.32 7.37
CA GLY A 62 8.08 31.14 8.57
C GLY A 62 7.95 30.41 9.90
N GLU A 63 7.72 29.09 9.92
CA GLU A 63 7.62 28.32 11.15
C GLU A 63 8.99 28.06 11.80
N ALA A 64 8.97 28.07 13.16
CA ALA A 64 10.11 27.65 13.98
C ALA A 64 10.17 26.10 14.07
N ALA A 65 11.35 25.56 14.38
CA ALA A 65 11.54 24.11 14.60
C ALA A 65 10.69 23.51 15.73
N THR A 66 10.08 24.36 16.58
CA THR A 66 9.17 23.95 17.65
C THR A 66 7.94 24.84 17.64
N VAL A 67 6.75 24.27 17.47
CA VAL A 67 5.46 24.96 17.54
C VAL A 67 4.74 24.52 18.81
N SER A 68 4.35 25.48 19.64
CA SER A 68 3.59 25.22 20.88
C SER A 68 2.12 25.52 20.66
N ILE A 69 1.26 24.52 20.86
CA ILE A 69 -0.18 24.60 20.70
C ILE A 69 -0.84 24.45 22.08
N GLN A 70 -1.54 25.47 22.55
CA GLN A 70 -2.18 25.46 23.84
C GLN A 70 -3.68 25.74 23.73
N ALA A 71 -4.50 24.87 24.33
CA ALA A 71 -5.92 25.12 24.52
C ALA A 71 -6.26 25.27 25.99
N ALA A 72 -7.21 26.14 26.34
CA ALA A 72 -7.63 26.36 27.74
C ALA A 72 -8.26 25.09 28.32
N GLY A 73 -7.77 24.63 29.46
CA GLY A 73 -8.30 23.47 30.18
C GLY A 73 -7.93 22.12 29.52
N ASP A 74 -7.01 22.10 28.55
CA ASP A 74 -6.60 20.92 27.86
C ASP A 74 -5.07 20.79 27.77
N THR A 75 -4.57 19.62 27.30
CA THR A 75 -3.14 19.30 27.22
C THR A 75 -2.44 20.24 26.23
N ARG A 76 -1.37 20.89 26.70
CA ARG A 76 -0.45 21.64 25.84
C ARG A 76 0.33 20.66 25.00
N GLN A 77 0.34 20.83 23.66
CA GLN A 77 1.12 20.05 22.73
C GLN A 77 2.30 20.87 22.20
N GLN A 78 3.46 20.22 22.06
CA GLN A 78 4.66 20.80 21.45
C GLN A 78 5.06 19.92 20.28
N ILE A 79 5.15 20.52 19.10
CA ILE A 79 5.60 19.84 17.88
C ILE A 79 7.11 20.01 17.80
N HIS A 80 7.83 18.88 17.71
CA HIS A 80 9.28 18.84 17.61
C HIS A 80 9.68 18.38 16.21
N LEU A 81 10.09 19.31 15.35
CA LEU A 81 10.57 19.04 14.02
C LEU A 81 11.98 18.40 14.09
N GLY A 82 12.16 17.28 13.39
CA GLY A 82 13.39 16.51 13.36
C GLY A 82 13.38 15.26 14.25
N GLU A 83 12.28 15.04 14.99
CA GLU A 83 12.09 13.82 15.77
C GLU A 83 11.32 12.76 14.97
N VAL A 84 11.74 11.49 15.11
CA VAL A 84 11.11 10.35 14.45
C VAL A 84 9.96 9.83 15.31
N LEU A 85 8.84 9.55 14.67
CA LEU A 85 7.68 8.92 15.30
C LEU A 85 7.94 7.42 15.50
N ASP A 86 7.41 6.85 16.58
CA ASP A 86 7.44 5.39 16.81
C ASP A 86 6.42 4.67 15.93
N ALA A 87 6.69 3.42 15.56
CA ALA A 87 5.80 2.63 14.71
C ALA A 87 4.45 2.32 15.36
N ASP A 88 4.40 2.29 16.69
CA ASP A 88 3.22 2.09 17.52
C ASP A 88 2.68 3.44 18.08
N TRP A 89 2.68 4.45 17.24
CA TRP A 89 2.33 5.85 17.57
C TRP A 89 1.00 6.01 18.32
N TRP A 90 0.03 5.10 18.14
CA TRP A 90 -1.27 5.13 18.84
C TRP A 90 -1.15 4.91 20.34
N THR A 91 -0.08 4.27 20.82
CA THR A 91 0.21 4.11 22.26
C THR A 91 0.40 5.44 22.98
N ARG A 92 0.79 6.49 22.25
CA ARG A 92 0.90 7.87 22.76
C ARG A 92 -0.42 8.46 23.23
N LEU A 93 -1.55 7.89 22.80
CA LEU A 93 -2.90 8.24 23.30
C LEU A 93 -3.21 7.60 24.67
N ARG A 94 -2.32 6.77 25.21
CA ARG A 94 -2.32 6.18 26.54
C ARG A 94 -3.61 5.42 26.89
N SER A 95 -4.21 4.74 25.93
CA SER A 95 -5.39 3.89 26.14
C SER A 95 -5.03 2.41 25.88
N PRO A 96 -4.98 1.58 26.92
CA PRO A 96 -4.69 0.13 26.75
C PRO A 96 -5.74 -0.61 25.91
N GLU A 97 -7.00 -0.16 25.94
CA GLU A 97 -8.07 -0.69 25.12
C GLU A 97 -7.81 -0.39 23.64
N LEU A 98 -7.36 0.84 23.33
CA LEU A 98 -7.01 1.26 21.99
C LEU A 98 -5.81 0.46 21.47
N ASP A 99 -4.76 0.32 22.29
CA ASP A 99 -3.56 -0.45 21.91
C ASP A 99 -3.91 -1.90 21.55
N ARG A 100 -4.69 -2.57 22.40
CA ARG A 100 -5.18 -3.93 22.12
C ARG A 100 -6.02 -4.00 20.84
N THR A 101 -6.89 -3.02 20.60
CA THR A 101 -7.77 -3.01 19.43
C THR A 101 -6.98 -2.79 18.14
N VAL A 102 -6.03 -1.85 18.12
CA VAL A 102 -5.17 -1.62 16.95
C VAL A 102 -4.27 -2.83 16.67
N THR A 103 -3.70 -3.43 17.73
CA THR A 103 -2.89 -4.66 17.59
C THR A 103 -3.72 -5.79 17.00
N LEU A 104 -4.97 -5.96 17.45
CA LEU A 104 -5.90 -6.96 16.92
C LEU A 104 -6.24 -6.67 15.44
N ALA A 105 -6.51 -5.42 15.09
CA ALA A 105 -6.75 -5.02 13.69
C ALA A 105 -5.53 -5.33 12.80
N LEU A 106 -4.33 -4.98 13.22
CA LEU A 106 -3.10 -5.24 12.44
C LEU A 106 -2.79 -6.74 12.29
N SER A 107 -3.23 -7.57 13.24
CA SER A 107 -3.01 -9.02 13.16
C SER A 107 -4.04 -9.76 12.30
N ASN A 108 -5.31 -9.36 12.36
CA ASN A 108 -6.42 -10.16 11.84
C ASN A 108 -7.14 -9.52 10.64
N ASN A 109 -6.80 -8.29 10.27
CA ASN A 109 -7.48 -7.60 9.16
C ASN A 109 -7.26 -8.31 7.83
N LEU A 110 -8.35 -8.66 7.14
CA LEU A 110 -8.31 -9.40 5.88
C LEU A 110 -7.71 -8.59 4.72
N THR A 111 -7.81 -7.26 4.74
CA THR A 111 -7.15 -6.41 3.74
C THR A 111 -5.63 -6.50 3.84
N LEU A 112 -5.09 -6.64 5.07
CA LEU A 112 -3.66 -6.85 5.27
C LEU A 112 -3.24 -8.26 4.83
N GLU A 113 -4.09 -9.27 4.97
CA GLU A 113 -3.83 -10.61 4.44
C GLU A 113 -3.74 -10.60 2.92
N VAL A 114 -4.66 -9.90 2.22
CA VAL A 114 -4.59 -9.68 0.77
C VAL A 114 -3.29 -8.98 0.38
N ALA A 115 -2.92 -7.89 1.05
CA ALA A 115 -1.69 -7.16 0.74
C ALA A 115 -0.43 -8.01 0.96
N ARG A 116 -0.40 -8.88 1.99
CA ARG A 116 0.70 -9.86 2.20
C ARG A 116 0.77 -10.89 1.06
N ALA A 117 -0.38 -11.40 0.61
CA ALA A 117 -0.45 -12.35 -0.50
C ALA A 117 0.01 -11.71 -1.82
N ASP A 118 -0.35 -10.44 -2.08
CA ASP A 118 0.12 -9.71 -3.26
C ASP A 118 1.63 -9.47 -3.23
N LEU A 119 2.22 -9.18 -2.08
CA LEU A 119 3.67 -9.09 -1.91
C LEU A 119 4.37 -10.43 -2.18
N LEU A 120 3.83 -11.54 -1.66
CA LEU A 120 4.35 -12.88 -1.94
C LEU A 120 4.28 -13.21 -3.44
N LYS A 121 3.15 -12.93 -4.09
CA LYS A 121 2.96 -13.08 -5.53
C LYS A 121 4.00 -12.26 -6.32
N ALA A 122 4.25 -11.01 -5.95
CA ALA A 122 5.26 -10.18 -6.60
C ALA A 122 6.68 -10.74 -6.38
N SER A 123 6.96 -11.30 -5.20
CA SER A 123 8.22 -11.98 -4.91
C SER A 123 8.44 -13.19 -5.81
N GLU A 124 7.41 -13.98 -6.09
CA GLU A 124 7.48 -15.08 -7.07
C GLU A 124 7.62 -14.55 -8.50
N GLY A 125 7.08 -13.37 -8.81
CA GLY A 125 7.32 -12.67 -10.09
C GLY A 125 8.81 -12.42 -10.35
N VAL A 126 9.57 -12.04 -9.31
CA VAL A 126 11.03 -11.91 -9.41
C VAL A 126 11.70 -13.25 -9.72
N ASN A 127 11.24 -14.34 -9.07
CA ASN A 127 11.77 -15.69 -9.34
C ASN A 127 11.47 -16.14 -10.77
N VAL A 128 10.27 -15.83 -11.29
CA VAL A 128 9.91 -16.08 -12.69
C VAL A 128 10.83 -15.31 -13.64
N ALA A 129 11.08 -14.02 -13.37
CA ALA A 129 11.99 -13.22 -14.19
C ALA A 129 13.43 -13.76 -14.15
N ARG A 130 13.93 -14.17 -12.96
CA ARG A 130 15.24 -14.78 -12.78
C ARG A 130 15.40 -16.11 -13.53
N ALA A 131 14.33 -16.88 -13.66
CA ALA A 131 14.35 -18.13 -14.42
C ALA A 131 14.75 -17.91 -15.88
N GLY A 132 14.52 -16.72 -16.45
CA GLY A 132 14.99 -16.34 -17.78
C GLY A 132 16.53 -16.29 -17.94
N LEU A 133 17.29 -16.29 -16.83
CA LEU A 133 18.77 -16.43 -16.86
C LEU A 133 19.24 -17.88 -16.91
N LEU A 134 18.34 -18.85 -16.81
CA LEU A 134 18.66 -20.27 -16.78
C LEU A 134 18.19 -20.95 -18.06
N PRO A 135 18.86 -22.02 -18.51
CA PRO A 135 18.36 -22.85 -19.60
C PRO A 135 16.98 -23.44 -19.25
N GLN A 136 16.08 -23.40 -20.23
CA GLN A 136 14.77 -24.05 -20.14
C GLN A 136 14.88 -25.48 -20.70
N LEU A 137 14.26 -26.45 -20.04
CA LEU A 137 14.25 -27.84 -20.40
C LEU A 137 12.80 -28.30 -20.60
N ASP A 138 12.46 -28.70 -21.79
CA ASP A 138 11.12 -29.15 -22.15
C ASP A 138 11.15 -30.59 -22.70
N ALA A 139 10.13 -31.39 -22.38
CA ALA A 139 9.90 -32.65 -22.97
C ALA A 139 8.83 -32.48 -24.06
N THR A 140 9.13 -32.96 -25.27
CA THR A 140 8.25 -32.87 -26.43
C THR A 140 7.87 -34.24 -26.94
N GLY A 141 6.63 -34.39 -27.39
CA GLY A 141 6.15 -35.64 -28.00
C GLY A 141 5.09 -35.32 -29.05
N GLY A 142 5.17 -36.03 -30.18
CA GLY A 142 4.24 -35.81 -31.28
C GLY A 142 3.98 -37.08 -32.10
N LEU A 143 2.77 -37.18 -32.62
CA LEU A 143 2.37 -38.15 -33.61
C LEU A 143 1.94 -37.39 -34.86
N ILE A 144 2.50 -37.80 -36.01
CA ILE A 144 2.15 -37.22 -37.29
C ILE A 144 1.64 -38.31 -38.23
N ARG A 145 0.57 -38.02 -38.96
CA ARG A 145 0.13 -38.83 -40.13
C ARG A 145 0.08 -37.91 -41.33
N GLN A 146 0.93 -38.18 -42.29
CA GLN A 146 1.19 -37.28 -43.41
C GLN A 146 1.34 -38.02 -44.71
N GLN A 147 1.00 -37.36 -45.81
CA GLN A 147 1.33 -37.71 -47.18
C GLN A 147 1.93 -36.48 -47.85
N TYR A 148 3.08 -36.66 -48.46
CA TYR A 148 3.64 -35.58 -49.27
C TYR A 148 2.96 -35.52 -50.64
N GLY A 149 2.77 -34.32 -51.19
CA GLY A 149 2.23 -34.11 -52.52
C GLY A 149 3.15 -34.67 -53.62
N ALA A 150 2.60 -35.03 -54.77
CA ALA A 150 3.32 -35.69 -55.86
C ALA A 150 4.57 -34.90 -56.35
N TYR A 151 4.62 -33.61 -56.19
CA TYR A 151 5.72 -32.74 -56.67
C TYR A 151 6.60 -32.21 -55.49
N PHE A 152 6.58 -32.88 -54.36
CA PHE A 152 7.34 -32.40 -53.16
C PHE A 152 8.86 -32.37 -53.41
N LEU A 153 9.40 -33.28 -54.23
CA LEU A 153 10.83 -33.34 -54.54
C LEU A 153 11.20 -32.66 -55.87
N GLY A 154 10.30 -31.92 -56.51
CA GLY A 154 10.60 -31.21 -57.76
C GLY A 154 9.55 -31.42 -58.87
N GLN A 155 10.01 -31.38 -60.19
CA GLN A 155 9.10 -31.40 -61.29
C GLN A 155 8.63 -32.82 -61.69
N GLU A 156 9.27 -33.89 -61.19
CA GLU A 156 8.83 -35.25 -61.40
C GLU A 156 7.79 -35.67 -60.35
N ALA A 157 6.68 -36.24 -60.81
CA ALA A 157 5.63 -36.73 -59.95
C ALA A 157 6.07 -38.01 -59.22
N VAL A 158 6.29 -37.91 -57.90
CA VAL A 158 6.64 -39.05 -57.03
C VAL A 158 5.47 -39.35 -56.12
N THR A 159 4.95 -40.57 -56.13
CA THR A 159 3.87 -40.96 -55.20
C THR A 159 4.45 -41.37 -53.86
N PHE A 160 4.20 -40.58 -52.83
CA PHE A 160 4.56 -40.90 -51.44
C PHE A 160 3.42 -41.68 -50.78
N PRO A 161 3.70 -42.80 -50.12
CA PRO A 161 2.69 -43.45 -49.29
C PRO A 161 2.33 -42.63 -48.10
N ILE A 162 1.12 -42.78 -47.58
CA ILE A 162 0.75 -42.22 -46.28
C ILE A 162 1.60 -42.91 -45.23
N PHE A 163 2.28 -42.13 -44.41
CA PHE A 163 3.05 -42.66 -43.30
C PHE A 163 2.58 -42.02 -41.96
N SER A 164 2.75 -42.77 -40.90
CA SER A 164 2.58 -42.29 -39.54
C SER A 164 3.92 -42.37 -38.83
N ALA A 165 4.33 -41.25 -38.22
CA ALA A 165 5.57 -41.16 -37.47
C ALA A 165 5.32 -40.62 -36.09
N TYR A 166 6.21 -40.95 -35.19
CA TYR A 166 6.26 -40.36 -33.84
C TYR A 166 7.60 -39.67 -33.62
N THR A 167 7.58 -38.72 -32.74
CA THR A 167 8.78 -38.13 -32.16
C THR A 167 8.57 -38.00 -30.65
N GLY A 168 9.61 -38.26 -29.87
CA GLY A 168 9.62 -38.04 -28.44
C GLY A 168 11.03 -37.62 -28.04
N GLY A 169 11.16 -36.52 -27.32
CA GLY A 169 12.47 -35.97 -27.02
C GLY A 169 12.48 -34.95 -25.90
N VAL A 170 13.65 -34.40 -25.70
CA VAL A 170 13.92 -33.34 -24.75
C VAL A 170 14.64 -32.21 -25.47
N ASP A 171 14.16 -31.00 -25.26
CA ASP A 171 14.69 -29.79 -25.85
C ASP A 171 15.21 -28.87 -24.76
N VAL A 172 16.38 -28.28 -24.94
CA VAL A 172 16.95 -27.23 -24.08
C VAL A 172 17.00 -25.96 -24.90
N SER A 173 16.53 -24.86 -24.33
CA SER A 173 16.66 -23.54 -24.93
C SER A 173 17.30 -22.59 -23.92
N TYR A 174 18.18 -21.70 -24.35
CA TYR A 174 18.87 -20.74 -23.52
C TYR A 174 19.14 -19.44 -24.28
N ASP A 175 18.56 -18.35 -23.82
CA ASP A 175 18.83 -17.02 -24.34
C ASP A 175 20.00 -16.39 -23.59
N LEU A 176 21.07 -16.08 -24.30
CA LEU A 176 22.23 -15.38 -23.73
C LEU A 176 21.89 -13.89 -23.56
N ASP A 177 21.81 -13.45 -22.33
CA ASP A 177 21.47 -12.06 -21.99
C ASP A 177 22.66 -11.10 -22.15
N VAL A 178 23.21 -11.00 -23.36
CA VAL A 178 24.40 -10.20 -23.65
C VAL A 178 24.13 -8.70 -23.45
N PHE A 179 22.96 -8.24 -23.86
CA PHE A 179 22.58 -6.82 -23.80
C PHE A 179 21.70 -6.46 -22.58
N GLY A 180 21.48 -7.42 -21.68
CA GLY A 180 20.86 -7.18 -20.39
C GLY A 180 19.34 -7.08 -20.39
N ARG A 181 18.65 -7.56 -21.42
CA ARG A 181 17.19 -7.56 -21.49
C ARG A 181 16.57 -8.32 -20.31
N THR A 182 17.06 -9.53 -20.02
CA THR A 182 16.56 -10.35 -18.91
C THR A 182 16.94 -9.72 -17.55
N ARG A 183 18.15 -9.17 -17.43
CA ARG A 183 18.54 -8.43 -16.21
C ARG A 183 17.66 -7.21 -15.95
N ARG A 184 17.30 -6.43 -16.98
CA ARG A 184 16.33 -5.32 -16.87
C ARG A 184 14.91 -5.81 -16.54
N SER A 185 14.51 -6.99 -17.04
CA SER A 185 13.23 -7.61 -16.66
C SER A 185 13.21 -8.05 -15.19
N ILE A 186 14.34 -8.52 -14.65
CA ILE A 186 14.49 -8.85 -13.23
C ILE A 186 14.44 -7.55 -12.38
N GLU A 187 15.10 -6.49 -12.83
CA GLU A 187 15.07 -5.18 -12.19
C GLU A 187 13.65 -4.61 -12.15
N LEU A 188 12.90 -4.69 -13.25
CA LEU A 188 11.49 -4.35 -13.32
C LEU A 188 10.66 -5.13 -12.28
N ALA A 189 10.78 -6.47 -12.29
CA ALA A 189 10.04 -7.33 -11.36
C ALA A 189 10.44 -7.07 -9.89
N ALA A 190 11.70 -6.72 -9.61
CA ALA A 190 12.16 -6.35 -8.28
C ALA A 190 11.55 -5.01 -7.83
N ALA A 191 11.51 -4.01 -8.73
CA ALA A 191 10.86 -2.74 -8.46
C ALA A 191 9.34 -2.90 -8.24
N ASP A 192 8.67 -3.75 -9.01
CA ASP A 192 7.25 -4.09 -8.80
C ASP A 192 7.00 -4.76 -7.44
N LYS A 193 7.92 -5.64 -7.00
CA LYS A 193 7.86 -6.21 -5.65
C LYS A 193 7.98 -5.12 -4.59
N ASP A 194 8.88 -4.15 -4.78
CA ASP A 194 9.06 -3.04 -3.83
C ASP A 194 7.80 -2.15 -3.78
N VAL A 195 7.10 -1.93 -4.90
CA VAL A 195 5.78 -1.29 -4.92
C VAL A 195 4.79 -2.03 -4.00
N GLN A 196 4.71 -3.37 -4.10
CA GLN A 196 3.80 -4.16 -3.26
C GLN A 196 4.23 -4.16 -1.79
N GLN A 197 5.51 -4.10 -1.51
CA GLN A 197 6.02 -3.98 -0.14
C GLN A 197 5.59 -2.66 0.50
N GLU A 198 5.70 -1.55 -0.21
CA GLU A 198 5.26 -0.26 0.29
C GLU A 198 3.72 -0.14 0.33
N ALA A 199 3.00 -0.82 -0.57
CA ALA A 199 1.54 -0.94 -0.52
C ALA A 199 1.08 -1.68 0.76
N LEU A 200 1.76 -2.75 1.17
CA LEU A 200 1.49 -3.42 2.45
C LEU A 200 1.72 -2.47 3.64
N ARG A 201 2.79 -1.68 3.64
CA ARG A 201 3.06 -0.69 4.69
C ARG A 201 2.01 0.41 4.73
N ALA A 202 1.61 0.92 3.57
CA ALA A 202 0.53 1.89 3.46
C ALA A 202 -0.80 1.33 4.01
N ALA A 203 -1.11 0.06 3.73
CA ALA A 203 -2.28 -0.62 4.27
C ALA A 203 -2.20 -0.77 5.80
N GLN A 204 -1.04 -1.13 6.37
CA GLN A 204 -0.84 -1.19 7.82
C GLN A 204 -1.09 0.17 8.49
N LEU A 205 -0.53 1.24 7.94
CA LEU A 205 -0.74 2.59 8.43
C LEU A 205 -2.21 3.01 8.34
N SER A 206 -2.86 2.71 7.21
CA SER A 206 -4.28 3.01 6.98
C SER A 206 -5.18 2.26 7.95
N ILE A 207 -4.96 0.97 8.20
CA ILE A 207 -5.76 0.17 9.13
C ILE A 207 -5.55 0.63 10.56
N ALA A 208 -4.30 0.91 10.98
CA ALA A 208 -4.04 1.47 12.31
C ALA A 208 -4.74 2.83 12.48
N GLY A 209 -4.61 3.73 11.50
CA GLY A 209 -5.29 5.02 11.51
C GLY A 209 -6.82 4.88 11.58
N ALA A 210 -7.41 4.04 10.74
CA ALA A 210 -8.85 3.80 10.72
C ALA A 210 -9.36 3.25 12.06
N ALA A 211 -8.64 2.29 12.67
CA ALA A 211 -9.05 1.74 13.97
C ALA A 211 -9.03 2.80 15.08
N VAL A 212 -8.04 3.69 15.08
CA VAL A 212 -7.98 4.82 16.03
C VAL A 212 -9.11 5.83 15.77
N LEU A 213 -9.39 6.15 14.50
CA LEU A 213 -10.46 7.06 14.12
C LEU A 213 -11.84 6.54 14.53
N GLU A 214 -12.13 5.25 14.32
CA GLU A 214 -13.39 4.64 14.75
C GLU A 214 -13.49 4.58 16.28
N ALA A 215 -12.42 4.29 17.01
CA ALA A 215 -12.42 4.34 18.46
C ALA A 215 -12.72 5.75 18.99
N LEU A 216 -12.17 6.79 18.35
CA LEU A 216 -12.48 8.19 18.68
C LEU A 216 -13.92 8.57 18.32
N GLN A 217 -14.46 8.03 17.20
CA GLN A 217 -15.86 8.24 16.82
C GLN A 217 -16.82 7.60 17.84
N ILE A 218 -16.51 6.40 18.35
CA ILE A 218 -17.25 5.76 19.44
C ILE A 218 -17.22 6.63 20.70
N ALA A 219 -16.02 7.11 21.09
CA ALA A 219 -15.85 7.95 22.27
C ALA A 219 -16.62 9.28 22.15
N LEU A 220 -16.58 9.94 20.98
CA LEU A 220 -17.35 11.13 20.66
C LEU A 220 -18.84 10.90 20.82
N THR A 221 -19.36 9.86 20.14
CA THR A 221 -20.81 9.61 20.09
C THR A 221 -21.34 9.24 21.46
N ARG A 222 -20.58 8.50 22.28
CA ARG A 222 -20.92 8.23 23.68
C ARG A 222 -20.98 9.52 24.50
N ALA A 223 -19.98 10.38 24.40
CA ALA A 223 -19.97 11.66 25.09
C ALA A 223 -21.17 12.54 24.69
N GLN A 224 -21.55 12.52 23.39
CA GLN A 224 -22.76 13.24 22.92
C GLN A 224 -24.04 12.62 23.50
N ILE A 225 -24.16 11.31 23.58
CA ILE A 225 -25.30 10.61 24.21
C ILE A 225 -25.39 10.99 25.70
N ASP A 226 -24.26 11.07 26.41
CA ASP A 226 -24.22 11.45 27.82
C ASP A 226 -24.70 12.88 28.02
N VAL A 227 -24.23 13.83 27.20
CA VAL A 227 -24.67 15.23 27.20
C VAL A 227 -26.17 15.30 26.97
N VAL A 228 -26.70 14.64 25.95
CA VAL A 228 -28.15 14.66 25.66
C VAL A 228 -28.96 14.04 26.80
N ASN A 229 -28.49 12.95 27.42
CA ASN A 229 -29.18 12.34 28.57
C ASN A 229 -29.22 13.26 29.78
N ILE A 230 -28.15 14.02 30.05
CA ILE A 230 -28.10 15.03 31.15
C ILE A 230 -29.14 16.13 30.85
N VAL A 231 -29.22 16.61 29.61
CA VAL A 231 -30.16 17.68 29.23
C VAL A 231 -31.60 17.17 29.29
N VAL A 232 -31.91 15.98 28.73
CA VAL A 232 -33.23 15.35 28.82
C VAL A 232 -33.66 15.18 30.30
N GLY A 233 -32.74 14.81 31.21
CA GLY A 233 -33.00 14.78 32.63
C GLY A 233 -33.27 16.17 33.24
N SER A 234 -32.63 17.21 32.71
CA SER A 234 -32.88 18.60 33.10
C SER A 234 -34.25 19.07 32.61
N ASP A 235 -34.64 18.79 31.38
CA ASP A 235 -35.91 19.14 30.78
C ASP A 235 -37.08 18.47 31.52
N GLN A 236 -36.92 17.20 31.91
CA GLN A 236 -37.89 16.52 32.77
C GLN A 236 -38.08 17.21 34.12
N ARG A 237 -37.03 17.75 34.72
CA ARG A 237 -37.14 18.52 35.95
C ARG A 237 -37.85 19.84 35.72
N THR A 238 -37.54 20.53 34.64
CA THR A 238 -38.19 21.81 34.25
C THR A 238 -39.68 21.55 33.95
N LEU A 239 -40.04 20.50 33.21
CA LEU A 239 -41.43 20.17 32.95
C LEU A 239 -42.21 19.92 34.23
N ARG A 240 -41.70 19.10 35.16
CA ARG A 240 -42.34 18.86 36.46
C ARG A 240 -42.55 20.12 37.27
N LEU A 241 -41.60 21.07 37.23
CA LEU A 241 -41.73 22.37 37.90
C LEU A 241 -42.88 23.19 37.27
N VAL A 242 -42.94 23.28 35.93
CA VAL A 242 -43.97 24.03 35.23
C VAL A 242 -45.37 23.37 35.43
N GLU A 243 -45.45 22.04 35.44
CA GLU A 243 -46.71 21.33 35.78
C GLU A 243 -47.21 21.62 37.21
N SER A 244 -46.27 21.68 38.18
CA SER A 244 -46.66 22.01 39.56
C SER A 244 -47.14 23.49 39.71
N GLN A 245 -46.51 24.42 38.97
CA GLN A 245 -46.94 25.82 38.93
C GLN A 245 -48.28 26.00 38.21
N ARG A 246 -48.53 25.22 37.17
CA ARG A 246 -49.83 25.21 36.51
C ARG A 246 -50.92 24.70 37.45
N ALA A 247 -50.66 23.60 38.21
CA ALA A 247 -51.57 23.13 39.24
C ALA A 247 -51.88 24.15 40.30
N ALA A 248 -50.94 25.04 40.65
CA ALA A 248 -51.09 26.19 41.54
C ALA A 248 -51.75 27.41 40.84
N GLY A 249 -52.06 27.37 39.55
CA GLY A 249 -52.66 28.48 38.79
C GLY A 249 -51.65 29.59 38.43
N ALA A 250 -50.34 29.35 38.56
CA ALA A 250 -49.30 30.38 38.33
C ALA A 250 -48.85 30.48 36.86
N VAL A 251 -49.04 29.43 36.03
CA VAL A 251 -48.64 29.39 34.60
C VAL A 251 -49.74 28.77 33.76
N SER A 252 -49.67 28.97 32.44
CA SER A 252 -50.68 28.54 31.48
C SER A 252 -50.44 27.08 30.98
N ASP A 253 -51.43 26.45 30.35
CA ASP A 253 -51.31 25.18 29.64
C ASP A 253 -50.31 25.31 28.48
N GLN A 254 -50.18 26.50 27.88
CA GLN A 254 -49.18 26.76 26.84
C GLN A 254 -47.76 26.60 27.36
N ASP A 255 -47.46 27.01 28.57
CA ASP A 255 -46.12 26.87 29.17
C ASP A 255 -45.77 25.40 29.38
N VAL A 256 -46.75 24.58 29.86
CA VAL A 256 -46.58 23.12 29.99
C VAL A 256 -46.31 22.47 28.64
N THR A 257 -47.12 22.80 27.62
CA THR A 257 -46.99 22.25 26.26
C THR A 257 -45.65 22.64 25.65
N THR A 258 -45.17 23.87 25.89
CA THR A 258 -43.87 24.35 25.40
C THR A 258 -42.72 23.55 26.04
N ALA A 259 -42.76 23.34 27.38
CA ALA A 259 -41.77 22.55 28.09
C ALA A 259 -41.78 21.05 27.62
N GLN A 260 -42.98 20.49 27.43
CA GLN A 260 -43.11 19.13 26.90
C GLN A 260 -42.54 19.03 25.48
N SER A 261 -42.83 20.00 24.61
CA SER A 261 -42.31 20.03 23.23
C SER A 261 -40.77 20.11 23.19
N GLN A 262 -40.15 20.83 24.10
CA GLN A 262 -38.67 20.87 24.21
C GLN A 262 -38.11 19.50 24.63
N LEU A 263 -38.66 18.90 25.69
CA LEU A 263 -38.25 17.57 26.13
C LEU A 263 -38.35 16.52 25.02
N ASP A 264 -39.48 16.51 24.29
CA ASP A 264 -39.68 15.55 23.22
C ASP A 264 -38.74 15.80 22.05
N ARG A 265 -38.43 17.06 21.71
CA ARG A 265 -37.42 17.44 20.71
C ARG A 265 -36.05 16.90 21.08
N ASP A 266 -35.58 17.14 22.31
CA ASP A 266 -34.24 16.74 22.72
C ASP A 266 -34.11 15.21 22.81
N ARG A 267 -35.18 14.49 23.13
CA ARG A 267 -35.24 13.02 23.05
C ARG A 267 -35.04 12.50 21.62
N THR A 268 -35.45 13.24 20.59
CA THR A 268 -35.26 12.80 19.18
C THR A 268 -33.79 12.72 18.76
N LEU A 269 -32.86 13.33 19.49
CA LEU A 269 -31.43 13.24 19.23
C LEU A 269 -30.87 11.85 19.56
N LEU A 270 -31.40 11.16 20.57
CA LEU A 270 -30.86 9.90 21.06
C LEU A 270 -30.88 8.75 20.02
N PRO A 271 -32.00 8.50 19.27
CA PRO A 271 -31.99 7.43 18.29
C PRO A 271 -30.92 7.59 17.20
N ALA A 272 -30.71 8.82 16.72
CA ALA A 272 -29.70 9.10 15.69
C ALA A 272 -28.27 8.88 16.22
N LEU A 273 -27.98 9.33 17.45
CA LEU A 273 -26.68 9.11 18.09
C LEU A 273 -26.42 7.64 18.38
N ARG A 274 -27.44 6.88 18.84
CA ARG A 274 -27.31 5.44 19.03
C ARG A 274 -27.04 4.70 17.73
N GLN A 275 -27.68 5.12 16.62
CA GLN A 275 -27.42 4.55 15.31
C GLN A 275 -25.97 4.83 14.87
N GLN A 276 -25.46 6.04 15.08
CA GLN A 276 -24.06 6.40 14.78
C GLN A 276 -23.09 5.56 15.62
N LEU A 277 -23.39 5.35 16.91
CA LEU A 277 -22.58 4.51 17.78
C LEU A 277 -22.50 3.06 17.27
N ASN A 278 -23.64 2.48 16.89
CA ASN A 278 -23.69 1.12 16.35
C ASN A 278 -22.89 1.02 15.05
N ILE A 279 -23.03 1.98 14.14
CA ILE A 279 -22.26 2.01 12.87
C ILE A 279 -20.76 2.03 13.14
N ALA A 280 -20.29 2.88 14.07
CA ALA A 280 -18.86 2.95 14.39
C ALA A 280 -18.34 1.67 15.07
N GLN A 281 -19.17 1.02 15.92
CA GLN A 281 -18.83 -0.27 16.52
C GLN A 281 -18.75 -1.39 15.48
N ASP A 282 -19.69 -1.44 14.54
CA ASP A 282 -19.73 -2.44 13.45
C ASP A 282 -18.55 -2.24 12.47
N ALA A 283 -18.19 -0.98 12.17
CA ALA A 283 -17.04 -0.65 11.37
C ALA A 283 -15.73 -1.11 12.05
N LEU A 284 -15.61 -0.88 13.36
CA LEU A 284 -14.43 -1.32 14.12
C LEU A 284 -14.35 -2.86 14.20
N ALA A 285 -15.48 -3.57 14.34
CA ALA A 285 -15.53 -5.03 14.27
C ALA A 285 -14.97 -5.55 12.94
N THR A 286 -15.36 -4.91 11.83
CA THR A 286 -14.84 -5.25 10.50
C THR A 286 -13.33 -4.99 10.39
N LEU A 287 -12.83 -3.89 10.96
CA LEU A 287 -11.40 -3.56 10.98
C LEU A 287 -10.58 -4.59 11.76
N VAL A 288 -11.10 -5.14 12.85
CA VAL A 288 -10.42 -6.20 13.61
C VAL A 288 -10.60 -7.59 12.99
N GLY A 289 -11.21 -7.69 11.82
CA GLY A 289 -11.40 -8.95 11.10
C GLY A 289 -12.46 -9.86 11.68
N SER A 290 -13.44 -9.30 12.38
CA SER A 290 -14.53 -10.05 13.04
C SER A 290 -15.90 -9.58 12.58
N SER A 291 -16.90 -10.45 12.72
CA SER A 291 -18.29 -10.05 12.51
C SER A 291 -18.80 -9.23 13.72
N PRO A 292 -19.69 -8.25 13.52
CA PRO A 292 -20.31 -7.51 14.61
C PRO A 292 -21.07 -8.40 15.63
N ALA A 293 -21.46 -9.62 15.24
CA ALA A 293 -22.12 -10.59 16.12
C ALA A 293 -21.14 -11.30 17.06
N ASP A 294 -19.86 -11.44 16.64
CA ASP A 294 -18.86 -12.24 17.36
C ASP A 294 -17.90 -11.38 18.18
N TRP A 295 -17.81 -10.08 17.88
CA TRP A 295 -16.90 -9.16 18.58
C TRP A 295 -17.59 -7.85 18.93
N SER A 296 -17.36 -7.39 20.17
CA SER A 296 -17.89 -6.13 20.66
C SER A 296 -16.79 -5.13 20.93
N ALA A 297 -16.98 -3.91 20.42
CA ALA A 297 -16.02 -2.83 20.65
C ALA A 297 -15.92 -2.50 22.14
N PRO A 298 -14.70 -2.22 22.65
CA PRO A 298 -14.51 -1.70 24.02
C PRO A 298 -15.24 -0.39 24.26
N ASP A 299 -15.46 -0.08 25.55
CA ASP A 299 -16.11 1.15 25.98
C ASP A 299 -15.16 2.35 25.91
N PHE A 300 -14.84 2.78 24.68
CA PHE A 300 -13.99 3.94 24.47
C PHE A 300 -14.65 5.21 25.01
N SER A 301 -13.85 6.02 25.73
CA SER A 301 -14.27 7.32 26.23
C SER A 301 -13.13 8.34 26.03
N LEU A 302 -13.49 9.61 25.82
CA LEU A 302 -12.48 10.69 25.71
C LEU A 302 -11.66 10.85 26.99
N ALA A 303 -12.25 10.56 28.16
CA ALA A 303 -11.56 10.60 29.44
C ALA A 303 -10.53 9.46 29.61
N GLY A 304 -10.71 8.34 28.92
CA GLY A 304 -9.78 7.21 28.91
C GLY A 304 -8.60 7.39 27.95
N MET A 305 -8.55 8.49 27.21
CA MET A 305 -7.48 8.81 26.25
C MET A 305 -6.82 10.12 26.65
N SER A 306 -5.54 10.30 26.28
CA SER A 306 -4.83 11.56 26.52
C SER A 306 -4.07 12.00 25.27
N LEU A 307 -4.12 13.31 24.98
CA LEU A 307 -3.30 13.89 23.93
C LEU A 307 -1.81 13.86 24.36
N PRO A 308 -0.90 13.47 23.45
CA PRO A 308 0.54 13.53 23.73
C PRO A 308 0.98 14.99 23.91
N ARG A 309 1.86 15.22 24.87
CA ARG A 309 2.49 16.55 25.06
C ARG A 309 3.52 16.82 23.98
N ASP A 310 4.34 15.82 23.68
CA ASP A 310 5.40 15.91 22.70
C ASP A 310 4.94 15.19 21.43
N VAL A 311 4.90 15.94 20.33
CA VAL A 311 4.44 15.50 19.01
C VAL A 311 5.64 15.51 18.07
N PRO A 312 6.30 14.36 17.84
CA PRO A 312 7.41 14.27 16.93
C PRO A 312 6.95 14.47 15.49
N LEU A 313 7.74 15.20 14.71
CA LEU A 313 7.51 15.42 13.29
C LEU A 313 8.85 15.35 12.55
N VAL A 314 8.97 14.49 11.57
CA VAL A 314 10.17 14.37 10.73
C VAL A 314 10.36 15.59 9.83
N VAL A 315 11.61 15.89 9.48
CA VAL A 315 11.91 16.94 8.47
C VAL A 315 11.47 16.50 7.06
N PRO A 316 11.21 17.44 6.11
CA PRO A 316 10.75 17.11 4.76
C PRO A 316 11.60 16.08 4.02
N SER A 317 12.93 16.13 4.16
CA SER A 317 13.83 15.16 3.55
C SER A 317 13.69 13.73 4.11
N GLU A 318 13.39 13.58 5.41
CA GLU A 318 13.17 12.29 6.03
C GLU A 318 11.77 11.75 5.75
N LEU A 319 10.79 12.64 5.59
CA LEU A 319 9.42 12.25 5.21
C LEU A 319 9.41 11.44 3.91
N ILE A 320 10.21 11.84 2.92
CA ILE A 320 10.31 11.15 1.63
C ILE A 320 10.80 9.71 1.81
N ARG A 321 11.68 9.49 2.79
CA ARG A 321 12.23 8.16 3.08
C ARG A 321 11.30 7.29 3.92
N SER A 322 10.41 7.91 4.70
CA SER A 322 9.54 7.20 5.66
C SER A 322 8.14 6.92 5.14
N ARG A 323 7.60 7.73 4.22
CA ARG A 323 6.22 7.57 3.74
C ARG A 323 6.09 6.46 2.69
N PRO A 324 5.23 5.47 2.93
CA PRO A 324 5.04 4.34 2.01
C PRO A 324 4.53 4.74 0.63
N ASP A 325 3.66 5.74 0.52
CA ASP A 325 3.13 6.23 -0.77
C ASP A 325 4.20 6.88 -1.65
N ILE A 326 5.13 7.63 -1.04
CA ILE A 326 6.27 8.23 -1.77
C ILE A 326 7.25 7.14 -2.21
N ARG A 327 7.55 6.17 -1.34
CA ARG A 327 8.43 5.05 -1.67
C ARG A 327 7.84 4.14 -2.74
N ALA A 328 6.53 3.90 -2.72
CA ALA A 328 5.85 3.19 -3.80
C ALA A 328 5.96 3.93 -5.14
N ALA A 329 5.81 5.26 -5.13
CA ALA A 329 5.96 6.07 -6.34
C ALA A 329 7.43 6.10 -6.84
N GLU A 330 8.42 6.08 -5.95
CA GLU A 330 9.84 5.94 -6.29
C GLU A 330 10.12 4.55 -6.92
N ALA A 331 9.59 3.48 -6.35
CA ALA A 331 9.70 2.14 -6.90
C ALA A 331 9.02 2.00 -8.28
N GLN A 332 7.87 2.65 -8.49
CA GLN A 332 7.21 2.74 -9.80
C GLN A 332 8.08 3.48 -10.83
N LEU A 333 8.76 4.55 -10.41
CA LEU A 333 9.70 5.27 -11.26
C LEU A 333 10.90 4.39 -11.63
N HIS A 334 11.41 3.58 -10.69
CA HIS A 334 12.45 2.60 -10.93
C HIS A 334 11.98 1.53 -11.93
N ALA A 335 10.78 0.99 -11.77
CA ALA A 335 10.17 0.05 -12.73
C ALA A 335 10.12 0.64 -14.15
N ALA A 336 9.65 1.89 -14.29
CA ALA A 336 9.61 2.57 -15.58
C ALA A 336 11.02 2.80 -16.18
N SER A 337 12.05 3.04 -15.36
CA SER A 337 13.45 3.10 -15.81
C SER A 337 13.93 1.76 -16.39
N ALA A 338 13.60 0.66 -15.70
CA ALA A 338 13.92 -0.69 -16.17
C ALA A 338 13.22 -1.03 -17.49
N GLU A 339 11.96 -0.58 -17.69
CA GLU A 339 11.23 -0.72 -18.96
C GLU A 339 11.93 0.01 -20.13
N VAL A 340 12.48 1.20 -19.89
CA VAL A 340 13.32 1.89 -20.90
C VAL A 340 14.52 1.02 -21.26
N GLY A 341 15.13 0.37 -20.27
CA GLY A 341 16.23 -0.58 -20.47
C GLY A 341 15.83 -1.78 -21.34
N ILE A 342 14.67 -2.40 -21.04
CA ILE A 342 14.11 -3.53 -21.82
C ILE A 342 13.86 -3.10 -23.28
N ALA A 343 13.13 -1.98 -23.48
CA ALA A 343 12.81 -1.46 -24.80
C ALA A 343 14.07 -1.02 -25.59
N THR A 344 15.13 -0.64 -24.89
CA THR A 344 16.44 -0.35 -25.49
C THR A 344 17.13 -1.65 -25.92
N ALA A 345 17.11 -2.68 -25.07
CA ALA A 345 17.70 -3.99 -25.36
C ALA A 345 17.02 -4.69 -26.55
N ASP A 346 15.74 -4.43 -26.79
CA ASP A 346 14.99 -4.98 -27.93
C ASP A 346 15.47 -4.43 -29.29
N LEU A 347 16.31 -3.37 -29.31
CA LEU A 347 16.97 -2.86 -30.51
C LEU A 347 18.24 -3.65 -30.88
N TYR A 348 18.74 -4.51 -29.98
CA TYR A 348 19.99 -5.24 -30.14
C TYR A 348 19.77 -6.69 -30.54
N PRO A 349 20.80 -7.36 -31.09
CA PRO A 349 20.71 -8.77 -31.46
C PRO A 349 20.41 -9.67 -30.26
N ARG A 350 19.59 -10.70 -30.46
CA ARG A 350 19.36 -11.79 -29.51
C ARG A 350 20.20 -13.00 -29.90
N ILE A 351 20.81 -13.63 -28.92
CA ILE A 351 21.62 -14.83 -29.11
C ILE A 351 20.94 -15.98 -28.36
N ASN A 352 20.50 -16.96 -29.13
CA ASN A 352 19.83 -18.14 -28.60
C ASN A 352 20.70 -19.39 -28.82
N LEU A 353 20.77 -20.23 -27.78
CA LEU A 353 21.35 -21.59 -27.89
C LEU A 353 20.23 -22.60 -27.68
N SER A 354 20.15 -23.60 -28.58
CA SER A 354 19.22 -24.69 -28.39
C SER A 354 19.92 -26.03 -28.62
N ALA A 355 19.53 -27.04 -27.84
CA ALA A 355 19.96 -28.40 -27.97
C ALA A 355 18.75 -29.33 -27.90
N SER A 356 18.70 -30.35 -28.73
CA SER A 356 17.64 -31.36 -28.69
C SER A 356 18.18 -32.76 -28.81
N VAL A 357 17.52 -33.68 -28.13
CA VAL A 357 17.70 -35.13 -28.30
C VAL A 357 16.32 -35.73 -28.39
N ALA A 358 16.04 -36.40 -29.50
CA ALA A 358 14.75 -37.02 -29.74
C ALA A 358 14.89 -38.39 -30.38
N GLU A 359 14.03 -39.30 -30.00
CA GLU A 359 13.77 -40.52 -30.78
C GLU A 359 12.64 -40.24 -31.76
N GLN A 360 12.84 -40.60 -33.02
CA GLN A 360 11.84 -40.45 -34.04
C GLN A 360 11.81 -41.71 -34.94
N GLY A 361 10.63 -42.11 -35.31
CA GLY A 361 10.43 -43.32 -36.08
C GLY A 361 9.07 -43.43 -36.74
N LEU A 362 8.94 -44.38 -37.66
CA LEU A 362 7.64 -44.73 -38.17
C LEU A 362 6.88 -45.60 -37.17
N LEU A 363 5.57 -45.43 -37.07
CA LEU A 363 4.74 -46.18 -36.12
C LEU A 363 4.81 -47.69 -36.33
N ALA A 364 5.10 -48.15 -37.57
CA ALA A 364 5.27 -49.54 -37.97
C ALA A 364 6.60 -49.76 -38.73
N GLY A 365 7.68 -49.09 -38.23
CA GLY A 365 8.98 -49.14 -38.88
C GLY A 365 10.14 -48.86 -37.94
N PRO A 366 11.36 -48.70 -38.46
CA PRO A 366 12.53 -48.41 -37.64
C PRO A 366 12.43 -47.04 -36.94
N ALA A 367 12.98 -46.97 -35.75
CA ALA A 367 13.18 -45.75 -35.00
C ALA A 367 14.69 -45.42 -34.93
N GLY A 368 15.01 -44.16 -34.71
CA GLY A 368 16.37 -43.68 -34.54
C GLY A 368 16.46 -42.47 -33.66
N ALA A 369 17.58 -42.37 -32.94
CA ALA A 369 17.90 -41.19 -32.17
C ALA A 369 18.48 -40.08 -33.04
N ALA A 370 17.97 -38.87 -32.88
CA ALA A 370 18.49 -37.66 -33.50
C ALA A 370 18.87 -36.65 -32.42
N TRP A 371 19.91 -35.90 -32.66
CA TRP A 371 20.30 -34.78 -31.78
C TRP A 371 20.68 -33.56 -32.60
N SER A 372 20.49 -32.38 -32.01
CA SER A 372 20.96 -31.16 -32.62
C SER A 372 21.51 -30.21 -31.55
N LEU A 373 22.49 -29.39 -31.94
CA LEU A 373 22.99 -28.24 -31.14
C LEU A 373 23.06 -27.06 -32.10
N ILE A 374 22.31 -26.01 -31.78
CA ILE A 374 22.14 -24.85 -32.66
C ILE A 374 22.44 -23.58 -31.85
N GLY A 375 23.35 -22.77 -32.38
CA GLY A 375 23.55 -21.37 -31.91
C GLY A 375 22.97 -20.43 -32.96
N GLY A 376 22.06 -19.55 -32.57
CA GLY A 376 21.41 -18.59 -33.45
C GLY A 376 21.63 -17.15 -32.99
N ILE A 377 21.82 -16.24 -33.95
CA ILE A 377 21.82 -14.81 -33.73
C ILE A 377 20.70 -14.20 -34.58
N SER A 378 19.79 -13.46 -33.94
CA SER A 378 18.71 -12.75 -34.61
C SER A 378 18.80 -11.27 -34.28
N ALA A 379 18.97 -10.40 -35.31
CA ALA A 379 19.05 -8.98 -35.18
C ALA A 379 17.86 -8.28 -35.88
N PRO A 380 17.15 -7.36 -35.24
CA PRO A 380 16.08 -6.61 -35.87
C PRO A 380 16.68 -5.61 -36.90
N ILE A 381 16.45 -5.79 -38.19
CA ILE A 381 16.93 -4.87 -39.24
C ILE A 381 15.84 -3.82 -39.55
N PHE A 382 14.61 -4.25 -39.77
CA PHE A 382 13.51 -3.36 -40.10
C PHE A 382 12.16 -3.90 -39.57
N HIS A 383 11.54 -3.13 -38.68
CA HIS A 383 10.24 -3.42 -38.08
C HIS A 383 9.24 -2.26 -38.26
N GLY A 384 9.30 -1.54 -39.38
CA GLY A 384 8.41 -0.42 -39.64
C GLY A 384 8.47 0.71 -38.61
N GLY A 385 9.57 0.83 -37.87
CA GLY A 385 9.73 1.82 -36.81
C GLY A 385 9.18 1.42 -35.42
N ALA A 386 8.56 0.23 -35.30
CA ALA A 386 7.90 -0.21 -34.07
C ALA A 386 8.83 -0.21 -32.83
N LEU A 387 10.05 -0.75 -32.95
CA LEU A 387 11.00 -0.82 -31.83
C LEU A 387 11.44 0.57 -31.34
N TYR A 388 11.69 1.51 -32.25
CA TYR A 388 12.00 2.89 -31.88
C TYR A 388 10.81 3.61 -31.24
N ALA A 389 9.59 3.34 -31.74
CA ALA A 389 8.36 3.86 -31.13
C ALA A 389 8.15 3.27 -29.73
N GLY A 390 8.38 1.97 -29.54
CA GLY A 390 8.34 1.29 -28.25
C GLY A 390 9.29 1.92 -27.23
N ARG A 391 10.56 2.18 -27.63
CA ARG A 391 11.51 2.85 -26.76
C ARG A 391 11.08 4.28 -26.38
N ARG A 392 10.55 5.06 -27.34
CA ARG A 392 10.02 6.39 -27.02
C ARG A 392 8.82 6.31 -26.08
N ALA A 393 7.91 5.37 -26.29
CA ALA A 393 6.77 5.16 -25.41
C ALA A 393 7.23 4.83 -23.96
N ALA A 394 8.24 3.98 -23.79
CA ALA A 394 8.83 3.71 -22.48
C ALA A 394 9.48 4.96 -21.85
N GLN A 395 10.15 5.79 -22.65
CA GLN A 395 10.71 7.07 -22.18
C GLN A 395 9.61 8.05 -21.74
N ASP A 396 8.52 8.14 -22.47
CA ASP A 396 7.36 8.96 -22.11
C ASP A 396 6.69 8.44 -20.84
N ALA A 397 6.58 7.12 -20.68
CA ALA A 397 6.08 6.47 -19.46
C ALA A 397 6.97 6.78 -18.24
N TYR A 398 8.30 6.79 -18.40
CA TYR A 398 9.23 7.23 -17.35
C TYR A 398 8.99 8.69 -16.94
N GLN A 399 8.79 9.60 -17.90
CA GLN A 399 8.48 11.00 -17.59
C GLN A 399 7.15 11.14 -16.85
N ALA A 400 6.13 10.35 -17.22
CA ALA A 400 4.86 10.32 -16.52
C ALA A 400 5.02 9.82 -15.07
N ALA A 401 5.79 8.73 -14.86
CA ALA A 401 6.08 8.20 -13.54
C ALA A 401 6.86 9.22 -12.68
N PHE A 402 7.81 9.95 -13.27
CA PHE A 402 8.55 11.02 -12.57
C PHE A 402 7.63 12.17 -12.13
N ALA A 403 6.74 12.63 -13.00
CA ALA A 403 5.75 13.65 -12.64
C ALA A 403 4.79 13.16 -11.53
N GLN A 404 4.39 11.87 -11.57
CA GLN A 404 3.56 11.26 -10.53
C GLN A 404 4.30 11.20 -9.18
N TYR A 405 5.57 10.83 -9.17
CA TYR A 405 6.41 10.88 -7.97
C TYR A 405 6.45 12.30 -7.37
N GLN A 406 6.73 13.32 -8.19
CA GLN A 406 6.75 14.71 -7.74
C GLN A 406 5.38 15.14 -7.17
N GLN A 407 4.29 14.78 -7.83
CA GLN A 407 2.92 15.08 -7.37
C GLN A 407 2.63 14.41 -6.02
N THR A 408 3.09 13.18 -5.80
CA THR A 408 2.95 12.46 -4.53
C THR A 408 3.69 13.18 -3.40
N VAL A 409 4.94 13.62 -3.65
CA VAL A 409 5.74 14.40 -2.69
C VAL A 409 5.04 15.71 -2.32
N LEU A 410 4.56 16.48 -3.31
CA LEU A 410 3.85 17.74 -3.05
C LEU A 410 2.55 17.52 -2.28
N THR A 411 1.83 16.44 -2.58
CA THR A 411 0.61 16.06 -1.86
C THR A 411 0.91 15.72 -0.40
N ALA A 412 2.00 15.01 -0.15
CA ALA A 412 2.44 14.68 1.20
C ALA A 412 2.79 15.92 2.02
N PHE A 413 3.52 16.87 1.45
CA PHE A 413 3.85 18.14 2.11
C PHE A 413 2.60 18.95 2.41
N ARG A 414 1.66 19.05 1.46
CA ARG A 414 0.38 19.71 1.68
C ARG A 414 -0.40 19.08 2.82
N GLN A 415 -0.48 17.74 2.90
CA GLN A 415 -1.19 17.05 3.98
C GLN A 415 -0.62 17.39 5.36
N ILE A 416 0.70 17.44 5.51
CA ILE A 416 1.32 17.86 6.77
C ILE A 416 1.01 19.33 7.08
N ALA A 417 1.16 20.23 6.11
CA ALA A 417 0.85 21.64 6.29
C ALA A 417 -0.63 21.85 6.73
N ASP A 418 -1.56 21.16 6.04
CA ASP A 418 -3.00 21.21 6.37
C ASP A 418 -3.26 20.72 7.80
N THR A 419 -2.62 19.62 8.24
CA THR A 419 -2.79 19.09 9.59
C THR A 419 -2.15 19.98 10.67
N LEU A 420 -1.02 20.62 10.38
CA LEU A 420 -0.42 21.60 11.31
C LEU A 420 -1.33 22.82 11.53
N HIS A 421 -1.90 23.35 10.45
CA HIS A 421 -2.89 24.43 10.56
C HIS A 421 -4.16 23.98 11.30
N ALA A 422 -4.62 22.74 11.03
CA ALA A 422 -5.78 22.19 11.72
C ALA A 422 -5.54 22.03 13.22
N LEU A 423 -4.37 21.59 13.66
CA LEU A 423 -4.02 21.48 15.08
C LEU A 423 -4.05 22.84 15.80
N GLN A 424 -3.53 23.88 15.17
CA GLN A 424 -3.53 25.23 15.75
C GLN A 424 -4.95 25.80 15.84
N ASN A 425 -5.70 25.78 14.73
CA ASN A 425 -7.09 26.27 14.68
C ASN A 425 -8.01 25.45 15.59
N GLY A 426 -7.77 24.13 15.70
CA GLY A 426 -8.51 23.25 16.59
C GLY A 426 -8.30 23.58 18.08
N ALA A 427 -7.10 24.00 18.46
CA ALA A 427 -6.85 24.48 19.84
C ALA A 427 -7.61 25.77 20.13
N ASP A 428 -7.61 26.73 19.21
CA ASP A 428 -8.34 27.96 19.31
C ASP A 428 -9.87 27.72 19.37
N ALA A 429 -10.36 26.75 18.59
CA ALA A 429 -11.75 26.33 18.63
C ALA A 429 -12.16 25.77 20.00
N VAL A 430 -11.33 24.96 20.66
CA VAL A 430 -11.61 24.45 22.01
C VAL A 430 -11.70 25.61 23.02
N VAL A 431 -10.79 26.60 22.93
CA VAL A 431 -10.84 27.79 23.79
C VAL A 431 -12.15 28.53 23.60
N ALA A 432 -12.55 28.81 22.37
CA ALA A 432 -13.78 29.52 22.04
C ALA A 432 -15.03 28.76 22.50
N GLN A 433 -15.08 27.43 22.26
CA GLN A 433 -16.22 26.61 22.71
C GLN A 433 -16.30 26.49 24.22
N HIS A 434 -15.17 26.46 24.93
CA HIS A 434 -15.16 26.46 26.38
C HIS A 434 -15.72 27.79 26.94
N GLN A 435 -15.37 28.94 26.34
CA GLN A 435 -15.93 30.25 26.70
C GLN A 435 -17.44 30.30 26.41
N ALA A 436 -17.87 29.80 25.26
CA ALA A 436 -19.28 29.73 24.88
C ALA A 436 -20.10 28.89 25.88
N LEU A 437 -19.57 27.72 26.29
CA LEU A 437 -20.22 26.86 27.29
C LEU A 437 -20.31 27.59 28.66
N ASN A 438 -19.23 28.24 29.13
CA ASN A 438 -19.25 29.00 30.39
C ASN A 438 -20.34 30.07 30.37
N SER A 439 -20.43 30.83 29.27
CA SER A 439 -21.45 31.87 29.09
C SER A 439 -22.88 31.32 29.08
N ALA A 440 -23.08 30.20 28.31
CA ALA A 440 -24.39 29.53 28.21
C ALA A 440 -24.83 28.94 29.57
N THR A 441 -23.90 28.33 30.31
CA THR A 441 -24.16 27.79 31.65
C THR A 441 -24.57 28.89 32.61
N LYS A 442 -23.86 30.05 32.59
CA LYS A 442 -24.22 31.18 33.46
C LYS A 442 -25.56 31.80 33.06
N ALA A 443 -25.85 31.89 31.77
CA ALA A 443 -27.16 32.37 31.28
C ALA A 443 -28.31 31.45 31.75
N LEU A 444 -28.12 30.14 31.70
CA LEU A 444 -29.10 29.18 32.18
C LEU A 444 -29.33 29.29 33.71
N GLU A 445 -28.23 29.42 34.48
CA GLU A 445 -28.30 29.63 35.94
C GLU A 445 -29.15 30.84 36.27
N LEU A 446 -28.82 32.01 35.68
CA LEU A 446 -29.54 33.25 35.90
C LEU A 446 -31.00 33.19 35.43
N SER A 447 -31.28 32.54 34.30
CA SER A 447 -32.66 32.38 33.81
C SER A 447 -33.50 31.50 34.74
N ARG A 448 -32.91 30.46 35.35
CA ARG A 448 -33.58 29.61 36.34
C ARG A 448 -33.87 30.36 37.65
N GLU A 449 -32.88 31.11 38.18
CA GLU A 449 -33.05 31.94 39.36
C GLU A 449 -34.15 32.99 39.13
N GLY A 450 -34.09 33.66 37.96
CA GLY A 450 -35.13 34.65 37.59
C GLY A 450 -36.53 34.04 37.46
N TYR A 451 -36.64 32.80 36.90
CA TYR A 451 -37.90 32.09 36.80
C TYR A 451 -38.49 31.73 38.19
N ILE A 452 -37.64 31.24 39.10
CA ILE A 452 -38.06 30.92 40.46
C ILE A 452 -38.50 32.18 41.19
N ALA A 453 -37.85 33.32 40.96
CA ALA A 453 -38.20 34.62 41.53
C ALA A 453 -39.38 35.32 40.85
N GLY A 454 -39.93 34.74 39.77
CA GLY A 454 -41.03 35.31 38.99
C GLY A 454 -40.62 36.43 38.00
N ASN A 455 -39.31 36.64 37.79
CA ASN A 455 -38.76 37.71 36.96
C ASN A 455 -38.41 37.25 35.52
N SER A 456 -38.51 35.95 35.25
CA SER A 456 -38.24 35.34 33.93
C SER A 456 -39.38 34.41 33.53
N THR A 457 -39.56 34.20 32.24
CA THR A 457 -40.52 33.26 31.68
C THR A 457 -39.91 31.86 31.50
N VAL A 458 -40.75 30.81 31.44
CA VAL A 458 -40.28 29.44 31.12
C VAL A 458 -39.58 29.41 29.78
N LEU A 459 -40.01 30.19 28.80
CA LEU A 459 -39.39 30.25 27.46
C LEU A 459 -37.93 30.70 27.54
N GLN A 460 -37.60 31.67 28.43
CA GLN A 460 -36.21 32.10 28.64
C GLN A 460 -35.34 30.98 29.23
N VAL A 461 -35.90 30.17 30.16
CA VAL A 461 -35.19 28.99 30.69
C VAL A 461 -34.94 27.95 29.64
N LEU A 462 -35.97 27.63 28.84
CA LEU A 462 -35.86 26.62 27.73
C LEU A 462 -34.88 27.07 26.65
N ASP A 463 -34.86 28.35 26.29
CA ASP A 463 -33.90 28.86 25.32
C ASP A 463 -32.46 28.81 25.85
N ALA A 464 -32.25 29.18 27.13
CA ALA A 464 -30.95 29.07 27.78
C ALA A 464 -30.49 27.58 27.90
N GLN A 465 -31.40 26.63 28.18
CA GLN A 465 -31.10 25.19 28.19
C GLN A 465 -30.68 24.70 26.79
N ARG A 466 -31.37 25.15 25.74
CA ARG A 466 -31.00 24.81 24.36
C ARG A 466 -29.63 25.35 23.99
N LEU A 467 -29.30 26.58 24.34
CA LEU A 467 -27.98 27.17 24.10
C LEU A 467 -26.87 26.42 24.85
N GLN A 468 -27.12 26.00 26.10
CA GLN A 468 -26.16 25.19 26.85
C GLN A 468 -25.94 23.84 26.20
N LEU A 469 -27.00 23.10 25.78
CA LEU A 469 -26.89 21.85 25.08
C LEU A 469 -26.02 21.98 23.83
N LEU A 470 -26.28 22.99 22.98
CA LEU A 470 -25.51 23.23 21.79
C LEU A 470 -24.03 23.53 22.10
N ALA A 471 -23.75 24.32 23.13
CA ALA A 471 -22.38 24.63 23.53
C ALA A 471 -21.64 23.42 24.10
N GLU A 472 -22.30 22.54 24.88
CA GLU A 472 -21.73 21.30 25.39
C GLU A 472 -21.40 20.31 24.26
N LEU A 473 -22.34 20.09 23.33
CA LEU A 473 -22.10 19.24 22.16
C LEU A 473 -20.96 19.76 21.29
N SER A 474 -20.91 21.09 21.07
CA SER A 474 -19.84 21.73 20.30
C SER A 474 -18.49 21.63 20.99
N LEU A 475 -18.41 21.71 22.31
CA LEU A 475 -17.17 21.52 23.06
C LEU A 475 -16.68 20.09 23.00
N VAL A 476 -17.57 19.08 23.11
CA VAL A 476 -17.23 17.67 22.98
C VAL A 476 -16.69 17.41 21.56
N GLN A 477 -17.35 17.96 20.54
CA GLN A 477 -16.91 17.88 19.16
C GLN A 477 -15.50 18.49 18.97
N ALA A 478 -15.28 19.72 19.44
CA ALA A 478 -13.99 20.42 19.30
C ALA A 478 -12.84 19.68 20.01
N ARG A 479 -13.10 19.10 21.19
CA ARG A 479 -12.12 18.27 21.91
C ARG A 479 -11.77 17.02 21.14
N THR A 480 -12.77 16.31 20.60
CA THR A 480 -12.52 15.10 19.79
C THR A 480 -11.75 15.45 18.54
N GLU A 481 -12.09 16.56 17.88
CA GLU A 481 -11.39 17.03 16.68
C GLU A 481 -9.88 17.21 16.90
N ARG A 482 -9.44 17.66 18.08
CA ARG A 482 -8.01 17.72 18.42
C ARG A 482 -7.33 16.36 18.43
N PHE A 483 -8.01 15.31 18.93
CA PHE A 483 -7.49 13.95 18.85
C PHE A 483 -7.37 13.51 17.39
N LEU A 484 -8.42 13.73 16.60
CA LEU A 484 -8.45 13.39 15.18
C LEU A 484 -7.32 14.07 14.40
N GLN A 485 -7.10 15.38 14.64
CA GLN A 485 -6.03 16.15 14.00
C GLN A 485 -4.63 15.64 14.39
N THR A 486 -4.43 15.25 15.67
CA THR A 486 -3.17 14.65 16.13
C THR A 486 -2.92 13.30 15.45
N VAL A 487 -3.94 12.45 15.37
CA VAL A 487 -3.88 11.17 14.66
C VAL A 487 -3.59 11.36 13.18
N ASN A 488 -4.29 12.30 12.53
CA ASN A 488 -4.07 12.63 11.13
C ASN A 488 -2.64 13.13 10.86
N LEU A 489 -2.04 13.87 11.79
CA LEU A 489 -0.63 14.26 11.68
C LEU A 489 0.30 13.05 11.76
N PHE A 490 0.06 12.11 12.68
CA PHE A 490 0.85 10.88 12.77
C PHE A 490 0.76 10.02 11.50
N VAL A 491 -0.44 9.88 10.96
CA VAL A 491 -0.65 9.17 9.68
C VAL A 491 0.02 9.91 8.52
N ALA A 492 -0.12 11.25 8.44
CA ALA A 492 0.51 12.07 7.41
C ALA A 492 2.04 12.06 7.50
N ALA A 493 2.61 11.91 8.71
CA ALA A 493 4.05 11.74 8.93
C ALA A 493 4.58 10.33 8.58
N GLY A 494 3.71 9.41 8.11
CA GLY A 494 4.10 8.04 7.73
C GLY A 494 4.04 7.04 8.87
N GLY A 495 3.45 7.37 10.03
CA GLY A 495 3.20 6.46 11.14
C GLY A 495 4.44 5.82 11.75
N GLY A 496 5.62 6.45 11.64
CA GLY A 496 6.85 5.94 12.26
C GLY A 496 7.37 4.63 11.66
N LEU A 497 6.85 4.21 10.52
CA LEU A 497 7.31 3.01 9.83
C LEU A 497 8.78 3.24 9.41
N LYS A 498 9.70 2.51 10.03
CA LYS A 498 11.12 2.54 9.63
C LYS A 498 11.24 2.07 8.18
N ALA A 499 12.05 2.77 7.39
CA ALA A 499 12.51 2.23 6.12
C ALA A 499 13.04 0.80 6.36
N SER A 500 12.71 -0.15 5.48
CA SER A 500 13.44 -1.44 5.52
C SER A 500 14.93 -1.12 5.45
N PRO A 501 15.79 -1.79 6.25
CA PRO A 501 17.19 -1.77 5.92
C PRO A 501 17.27 -2.27 4.47
N GLU A 502 17.73 -1.42 3.57
CA GLU A 502 18.08 -1.80 2.21
C GLU A 502 19.00 -3.03 2.34
N ALA A 503 18.65 -4.09 1.63
CA ALA A 503 19.61 -5.15 1.43
C ALA A 503 20.79 -4.53 0.67
N GLU A 504 21.88 -4.24 1.41
CA GLU A 504 23.19 -3.94 0.87
C GLU A 504 23.69 -5.05 -0.07
#